data_775a061fe63ed916422ef150244b4795
#
_entry.id   775a061fe63ed916422ef150244b4795
#
_cell.length_a   1.000
_cell.length_b   1.000
_cell.length_c   1.000
_cell.angle_alpha   90.00
_cell.angle_beta   90.00
_cell.angle_gamma   90.00
#
_symmetry.space_group_name_H-M   'P 1'
#
loop_
_entity.id
_entity.type
_entity.pdbx_description
1 polymer ?
#
loop_
_entity_poly.entity_id
_entity_poly.type
_entity_poly.pdbx_seq_one_letter_code
_entity_poly.pdbx_strand_id
1 'polypeptide(L)'
;MSNDHLLPNQPKQKRSIERFEKILNTVEEILIKDGLHALTIQEIARKANMKRPSLYKLFPSMASIFYALSERHTEKFNSLYKNNTESSALHTATWYFNVFIDLISIYLNQNKASAILIFYLGSLPLLKKTDQQNKRLLASVILQTLSSKNIDIASEKVFIASQLCLATLLVGYREENHISPRYVTEAKKAVLAYLTSA
;
A
#
# COMPACT_ATOMS: atom_id res chain seq x y z
N MET A 1 10.23 -10.51 -20.78
CA MET A 1 8.86 -9.93 -20.88
C MET A 1 8.93 -8.55 -20.26
N SER A 2 8.68 -7.50 -21.04
CA SER A 2 8.82 -6.11 -20.63
C SER A 2 7.87 -5.76 -19.47
N ASN A 3 8.35 -4.90 -18.56
CA ASN A 3 7.59 -4.43 -17.38
C ASN A 3 6.45 -3.44 -17.74
N ASP A 4 6.26 -3.14 -19.02
CA ASP A 4 5.38 -2.07 -19.51
C ASP A 4 3.88 -2.24 -19.17
N HIS A 5 3.44 -3.48 -18.93
CA HIS A 5 2.03 -3.75 -18.61
C HIS A 5 1.68 -3.61 -17.11
N LEU A 6 2.66 -3.36 -16.25
CA LEU A 6 2.43 -3.21 -14.80
C LEU A 6 2.17 -1.76 -14.38
N LEU A 7 2.64 -0.81 -15.16
CA LEU A 7 2.50 0.62 -14.84
C LEU A 7 1.31 1.24 -15.58
N PRO A 8 0.63 2.21 -14.97
CA PRO A 8 -0.39 3.00 -15.63
C PRO A 8 0.22 4.01 -16.58
N ASN A 9 -0.52 4.40 -17.62
CA ASN A 9 -0.17 5.53 -18.47
C ASN A 9 -0.57 6.82 -17.76
N GLN A 10 0.41 7.54 -17.19
CA GLN A 10 0.16 8.76 -16.44
C GLN A 10 -0.42 9.86 -17.33
N PRO A 11 -1.63 10.35 -17.04
CA PRO A 11 -2.28 11.35 -17.87
C PRO A 11 -1.70 12.76 -17.61
N LYS A 12 -1.55 13.54 -18.68
CA LYS A 12 -1.07 14.93 -18.60
C LYS A 12 -2.20 15.97 -18.75
N GLN A 13 -3.26 15.64 -19.45
CA GLN A 13 -4.37 16.55 -19.71
C GLN A 13 -5.44 16.45 -18.61
N LYS A 14 -6.01 17.56 -18.18
CA LYS A 14 -7.02 17.64 -17.11
C LYS A 14 -8.14 16.61 -17.25
N ARG A 15 -8.76 16.51 -18.44
CA ARG A 15 -9.84 15.52 -18.70
C ARG A 15 -9.38 14.08 -18.55
N SER A 16 -8.12 13.78 -18.86
CA SER A 16 -7.56 12.41 -18.71
C SER A 16 -7.23 12.12 -17.25
N ILE A 17 -6.78 13.11 -16.47
CA ILE A 17 -6.58 13.03 -15.03
C ILE A 17 -7.91 12.74 -14.34
N GLU A 18 -8.97 13.49 -14.66
CA GLU A 18 -10.32 13.27 -14.09
C GLU A 18 -10.84 11.84 -14.38
N ARG A 19 -10.57 11.32 -15.56
CA ARG A 19 -10.93 9.93 -15.92
C ARG A 19 -10.11 8.90 -15.17
N PHE A 20 -8.82 9.15 -15.00
CA PHE A 20 -7.90 8.30 -14.24
C PHE A 20 -8.37 8.17 -12.79
N GLU A 21 -8.62 9.31 -12.13
CA GLU A 21 -9.14 9.35 -10.76
C GLU A 21 -10.52 8.68 -10.65
N LYS A 22 -11.41 8.91 -11.61
CA LYS A 22 -12.73 8.26 -11.65
C LYS A 22 -12.61 6.73 -11.68
N ILE A 23 -11.66 6.18 -12.46
CA ILE A 23 -11.41 4.74 -12.51
C ILE A 23 -10.94 4.24 -11.15
N LEU A 24 -9.95 4.90 -10.54
CA LEU A 24 -9.43 4.51 -9.24
C LEU A 24 -10.51 4.55 -8.14
N ASN A 25 -11.34 5.60 -8.12
CA ASN A 25 -12.46 5.71 -7.19
C ASN A 25 -13.48 4.58 -7.38
N THR A 26 -13.83 4.28 -8.65
CA THR A 26 -14.72 3.16 -8.97
C THR A 26 -14.15 1.81 -8.49
N VAL A 27 -12.85 1.60 -8.65
CA VAL A 27 -12.17 0.39 -8.17
C VAL A 27 -12.21 0.31 -6.64
N GLU A 28 -11.97 1.41 -5.97
CA GLU A 28 -12.08 1.50 -4.50
C GLU A 28 -13.48 1.14 -3.99
N GLU A 29 -14.51 1.70 -4.63
CA GLU A 29 -15.92 1.38 -4.31
C GLU A 29 -16.23 -0.11 -4.50
N ILE A 30 -15.78 -0.72 -5.61
CA ILE A 30 -15.97 -2.15 -5.85
C ILE A 30 -15.24 -2.99 -4.80
N LEU A 31 -13.98 -2.64 -4.48
CA LEU A 31 -13.20 -3.34 -3.46
C LEU A 31 -13.89 -3.34 -2.10
N ILE A 32 -14.42 -2.19 -1.69
CA ILE A 32 -15.06 -2.02 -0.40
C ILE A 32 -16.39 -2.77 -0.32
N LYS A 33 -17.20 -2.68 -1.39
CA LYS A 33 -18.56 -3.20 -1.42
C LYS A 33 -18.64 -4.67 -1.77
N ASP A 34 -17.93 -5.04 -2.84
CA ASP A 34 -18.10 -6.32 -3.52
C ASP A 34 -16.86 -7.23 -3.36
N GLY A 35 -15.74 -6.67 -2.85
CA GLY A 35 -14.48 -7.39 -2.64
C GLY A 35 -13.62 -7.57 -3.88
N LEU A 36 -12.44 -8.18 -3.68
CA LEU A 36 -11.41 -8.32 -4.72
C LEU A 36 -11.86 -9.20 -5.91
N HIS A 37 -12.68 -10.22 -5.65
CA HIS A 37 -13.14 -11.15 -6.68
C HIS A 37 -14.16 -10.54 -7.66
N ALA A 38 -14.84 -9.45 -7.29
CA ALA A 38 -15.77 -8.74 -8.14
C ALA A 38 -15.07 -7.82 -9.17
N LEU A 39 -13.76 -7.57 -9.01
CA LEU A 39 -13.03 -6.66 -9.88
C LEU A 39 -12.70 -7.32 -11.22
N THR A 40 -13.37 -6.83 -12.25
CA THR A 40 -13.07 -7.13 -13.65
C THR A 40 -13.01 -5.83 -14.46
N ILE A 41 -12.25 -5.84 -15.55
CA ILE A 41 -12.20 -4.67 -16.48
C ILE A 41 -13.62 -4.31 -16.98
N GLN A 42 -14.47 -5.31 -17.17
CA GLN A 42 -15.85 -5.10 -17.61
C GLN A 42 -16.66 -4.35 -16.57
N GLU A 43 -16.59 -4.78 -15.31
CA GLU A 43 -17.34 -4.16 -14.21
C GLU A 43 -16.84 -2.75 -13.91
N ILE A 44 -15.53 -2.55 -13.91
CA ILE A 44 -14.92 -1.21 -13.75
C ILE A 44 -15.40 -0.27 -14.87
N ALA A 45 -15.32 -0.70 -16.14
CA ALA A 45 -15.76 0.12 -17.25
C ALA A 45 -17.25 0.45 -17.16
N ARG A 46 -18.09 -0.52 -16.78
CA ARG A 46 -19.53 -0.35 -16.60
C ARG A 46 -19.84 0.67 -15.50
N LYS A 47 -19.29 0.49 -14.29
CA LYS A 47 -19.51 1.39 -13.14
C LYS A 47 -18.91 2.78 -13.35
N ALA A 48 -17.74 2.88 -13.99
CA ALA A 48 -17.13 4.17 -14.33
C ALA A 48 -17.84 4.89 -15.48
N ASN A 49 -18.82 4.25 -16.14
CA ASN A 49 -19.47 4.75 -17.38
C ASN A 49 -18.45 5.09 -18.46
N MET A 50 -17.58 4.14 -18.77
CA MET A 50 -16.51 4.26 -19.77
C MET A 50 -16.51 3.09 -20.73
N LYS A 51 -16.06 3.34 -21.99
CA LYS A 51 -15.78 2.27 -22.94
C LYS A 51 -14.46 1.57 -22.57
N ARG A 52 -14.38 0.23 -22.64
CA ARG A 52 -13.17 -0.56 -22.33
C ARG A 52 -11.90 -0.04 -23.05
N PRO A 53 -11.92 0.33 -24.35
CA PRO A 53 -10.74 0.88 -25.01
C PRO A 53 -10.21 2.17 -24.35
N SER A 54 -11.10 2.99 -23.79
CA SER A 54 -10.70 4.21 -23.06
C SER A 54 -10.03 3.89 -21.71
N LEU A 55 -10.47 2.82 -21.05
CA LEU A 55 -9.86 2.34 -19.83
C LEU A 55 -8.45 1.79 -20.11
N TYR A 56 -8.29 0.94 -21.15
CA TYR A 56 -7.00 0.37 -21.53
C TYR A 56 -5.96 1.43 -21.96
N LYS A 57 -6.40 2.59 -22.47
CA LYS A 57 -5.50 3.71 -22.76
C LYS A 57 -4.83 4.28 -21.50
N LEU A 58 -5.47 4.21 -20.34
CA LEU A 58 -4.94 4.69 -19.06
C LEU A 58 -4.30 3.55 -18.26
N PHE A 59 -4.92 2.40 -18.29
CA PHE A 59 -4.52 1.22 -17.53
C PHE A 59 -4.41 0.00 -18.46
N PRO A 60 -3.20 -0.34 -18.90
CA PRO A 60 -2.99 -1.46 -19.84
C PRO A 60 -3.41 -2.83 -19.29
N SER A 61 -3.50 -2.96 -17.95
CA SER A 61 -3.85 -4.22 -17.28
C SER A 61 -4.53 -3.97 -15.93
N MET A 62 -5.13 -5.01 -15.35
CA MET A 62 -5.59 -4.97 -13.96
C MET A 62 -4.44 -4.69 -12.99
N ALA A 63 -3.25 -5.22 -13.24
CA ALA A 63 -2.07 -4.99 -12.43
C ALA A 63 -1.71 -3.50 -12.37
N SER A 64 -1.80 -2.76 -13.49
CA SER A 64 -1.54 -1.33 -13.54
C SER A 64 -2.57 -0.51 -12.75
N ILE A 65 -3.84 -0.96 -12.68
CA ILE A 65 -4.87 -0.33 -11.83
C ILE A 65 -4.52 -0.52 -10.36
N PHE A 66 -4.21 -1.75 -9.96
CA PHE A 66 -3.85 -2.04 -8.56
C PHE A 66 -2.57 -1.34 -8.15
N TYR A 67 -1.58 -1.25 -9.04
CA TYR A 67 -0.37 -0.48 -8.77
C TYR A 67 -0.70 0.99 -8.53
N ALA A 68 -1.44 1.64 -9.41
CA ALA A 68 -1.82 3.05 -9.25
C ALA A 68 -2.64 3.31 -7.99
N LEU A 69 -3.56 2.41 -7.66
CA LEU A 69 -4.35 2.53 -6.44
C LEU A 69 -3.48 2.39 -5.18
N SER A 70 -2.53 1.45 -5.19
CA SER A 70 -1.56 1.29 -4.10
C SER A 70 -0.63 2.48 -3.98
N GLU A 71 -0.16 3.03 -5.10
CA GLU A 71 0.65 4.26 -5.14
C GLU A 71 -0.12 5.43 -4.50
N ARG A 72 -1.38 5.66 -4.88
CA ARG A 72 -2.26 6.69 -4.29
C ARG A 72 -2.40 6.53 -2.76
N HIS A 73 -2.62 5.31 -2.28
CA HIS A 73 -2.70 5.04 -0.84
C HIS A 73 -1.36 5.20 -0.13
N THR A 74 -0.27 4.80 -0.77
CA THR A 74 1.09 4.97 -0.21
C THR A 74 1.46 6.44 -0.10
N GLU A 75 1.12 7.27 -1.08
CA GLU A 75 1.33 8.73 -1.02
C GLU A 75 0.54 9.38 0.13
N LYS A 76 -0.75 9.01 0.29
CA LYS A 76 -1.56 9.48 1.43
C LYS A 76 -0.95 9.06 2.77
N PHE A 77 -0.52 7.80 2.87
CA PHE A 77 0.13 7.30 4.07
C PHE A 77 1.49 7.96 4.31
N ASN A 78 2.29 8.18 3.25
CA ASN A 78 3.58 8.86 3.35
C ASN A 78 3.42 10.28 3.91
N SER A 79 2.42 11.02 3.43
CA SER A 79 2.10 12.36 3.95
C SER A 79 1.73 12.31 5.44
N LEU A 80 0.91 11.35 5.84
CA LEU A 80 0.55 11.13 7.25
C LEU A 80 1.79 10.79 8.09
N TYR A 81 2.62 9.86 7.63
CA TYR A 81 3.82 9.41 8.32
C TYR A 81 4.84 10.54 8.46
N LYS A 82 5.09 11.28 7.39
CA LYS A 82 5.99 12.41 7.38
C LYS A 82 5.57 13.47 8.39
N ASN A 83 4.31 13.87 8.42
CA ASN A 83 3.80 14.87 9.36
C ASN A 83 4.01 14.46 10.83
N ASN A 84 4.00 13.15 11.12
CA ASN A 84 4.21 12.62 12.47
C ASN A 84 5.68 12.34 12.81
N THR A 85 6.59 12.44 11.84
CA THR A 85 8.03 12.18 12.00
C THR A 85 8.90 13.39 11.71
N GLU A 86 8.32 14.54 11.42
CA GLU A 86 9.03 15.80 11.08
C GLU A 86 9.76 16.46 12.27
N SER A 87 9.57 15.96 13.49
CA SER A 87 10.24 16.49 14.69
C SER A 87 11.74 16.71 14.46
N SER A 88 12.27 17.81 15.00
CA SER A 88 13.70 18.13 15.03
C SER A 88 14.49 17.26 16.02
N ALA A 89 13.80 16.52 16.89
CA ALA A 89 14.44 15.61 17.84
C ALA A 89 15.05 14.40 17.12
N LEU A 90 16.26 14.02 17.56
CA LEU A 90 16.90 12.80 17.09
C LEU A 90 16.23 11.59 17.75
N HIS A 91 15.71 10.70 16.94
CA HIS A 91 15.09 9.45 17.38
C HIS A 91 15.85 8.23 16.83
N THR A 92 15.67 7.08 17.46
CA THR A 92 16.24 5.81 16.97
C THR A 92 15.43 5.25 15.80
N ALA A 93 16.03 4.35 15.01
CA ALA A 93 15.31 3.60 13.98
C ALA A 93 14.06 2.89 14.54
N THR A 94 14.17 2.30 15.73
CA THR A 94 13.05 1.63 16.42
C THR A 94 11.89 2.59 16.67
N TRP A 95 12.17 3.83 17.04
CA TRP A 95 11.12 4.83 17.24
C TRP A 95 10.35 5.09 15.92
N TYR A 96 11.06 5.28 14.81
CA TYR A 96 10.44 5.47 13.50
C TYR A 96 9.59 4.28 13.07
N PHE A 97 10.05 3.05 13.32
CA PHE A 97 9.26 1.85 13.08
C PHE A 97 8.02 1.78 13.97
N ASN A 98 8.12 2.14 15.25
CA ASN A 98 6.96 2.16 16.15
C ASN A 98 5.89 3.15 15.68
N VAL A 99 6.30 4.36 15.27
CA VAL A 99 5.38 5.35 14.67
C VAL A 99 4.75 4.80 13.39
N PHE A 100 5.55 4.14 12.52
CA PHE A 100 5.02 3.51 11.32
C PHE A 100 3.97 2.45 11.63
N ILE A 101 4.22 1.57 12.60
CA ILE A 101 3.31 0.48 12.98
C ILE A 101 2.00 1.05 13.53
N ASP A 102 2.06 2.06 14.38
CA ASP A 102 0.88 2.73 14.92
C ASP A 102 0.05 3.36 13.79
N LEU A 103 0.68 4.17 12.96
CA LEU A 103 -0.01 4.90 11.91
C LEU A 103 -0.54 3.99 10.80
N ILE A 104 0.21 2.94 10.40
CA ILE A 104 -0.27 2.01 9.37
C ILE A 104 -1.46 1.19 9.87
N SER A 105 -1.48 0.80 11.15
CA SER A 105 -2.61 0.08 11.72
C SER A 105 -3.89 0.94 11.71
N ILE A 106 -3.78 2.20 12.12
CA ILE A 106 -4.88 3.17 12.09
C ILE A 106 -5.33 3.39 10.64
N TYR A 107 -4.38 3.62 9.73
CA TYR A 107 -4.67 3.88 8.32
C TYR A 107 -5.41 2.72 7.65
N LEU A 108 -4.97 1.48 7.89
CA LEU A 108 -5.60 0.28 7.32
C LEU A 108 -7.00 0.03 7.90
N ASN A 109 -7.21 0.31 9.19
CA ASN A 109 -8.54 0.23 9.80
C ASN A 109 -9.52 1.26 9.21
N GLN A 110 -9.03 2.44 8.85
CA GLN A 110 -9.85 3.50 8.25
C GLN A 110 -10.02 3.36 6.73
N ASN A 111 -9.11 2.67 6.05
CA ASN A 111 -9.07 2.56 4.59
C ASN A 111 -9.15 1.10 4.14
N LYS A 112 -10.37 0.53 4.14
CA LYS A 112 -10.64 -0.87 3.81
C LYS A 112 -10.07 -1.30 2.46
N ALA A 113 -10.13 -0.45 1.43
CA ALA A 113 -9.54 -0.76 0.12
C ALA A 113 -8.03 -0.96 0.21
N SER A 114 -7.32 -0.11 0.98
CA SER A 114 -5.89 -0.26 1.23
C SER A 114 -5.56 -1.55 1.98
N ALA A 115 -6.36 -1.91 2.99
CA ALA A 115 -6.20 -3.17 3.71
C ALA A 115 -6.34 -4.38 2.77
N ILE A 116 -7.35 -4.37 1.90
CA ILE A 116 -7.56 -5.42 0.90
C ILE A 116 -6.35 -5.54 -0.05
N LEU A 117 -5.84 -4.42 -0.54
CA LEU A 117 -4.67 -4.41 -1.43
C LEU A 117 -3.42 -4.97 -0.73
N ILE A 118 -3.13 -4.54 0.49
CA ILE A 118 -1.93 -4.94 1.22
C ILE A 118 -2.01 -6.40 1.67
N PHE A 119 -3.17 -6.86 2.11
CA PHE A 119 -3.29 -8.17 2.73
C PHE A 119 -3.69 -9.29 1.78
N TYR A 120 -4.44 -8.98 0.73
CA TYR A 120 -5.04 -10.03 -0.10
C TYR A 120 -4.62 -10.01 -1.57
N LEU A 121 -3.95 -8.96 -2.07
CA LEU A 121 -3.57 -8.89 -3.48
C LEU A 121 -2.67 -10.06 -3.90
N GLY A 122 -1.73 -10.46 -3.04
CA GLY A 122 -0.81 -11.57 -3.27
C GLY A 122 -1.48 -12.95 -3.33
N SER A 123 -2.76 -13.08 -2.92
CA SER A 123 -3.53 -14.32 -3.07
C SER A 123 -3.89 -14.62 -4.53
N LEU A 124 -3.86 -13.61 -5.40
CA LEU A 124 -4.10 -13.78 -6.83
C LEU A 124 -2.79 -14.07 -7.56
N PRO A 125 -2.61 -15.27 -8.17
CA PRO A 125 -1.33 -15.67 -8.78
C PRO A 125 -0.80 -14.68 -9.80
N LEU A 126 -1.68 -14.10 -10.61
CA LEU A 126 -1.33 -13.12 -11.65
C LEU A 126 -0.85 -11.77 -11.10
N LEU A 127 -1.12 -11.48 -9.81
CA LEU A 127 -0.81 -10.21 -9.17
C LEU A 127 0.34 -10.29 -8.15
N LYS A 128 0.99 -11.45 -7.98
CA LYS A 128 2.11 -11.62 -7.04
C LYS A 128 3.22 -10.59 -7.24
N LYS A 129 3.58 -10.30 -8.48
CA LYS A 129 4.62 -9.32 -8.79
C LYS A 129 4.19 -7.90 -8.40
N THR A 130 2.94 -7.54 -8.68
CA THR A 130 2.35 -6.26 -8.28
C THR A 130 2.29 -6.14 -6.76
N ASP A 131 1.89 -7.20 -6.06
CA ASP A 131 1.88 -7.25 -4.60
C ASP A 131 3.27 -6.98 -4.01
N GLN A 132 4.31 -7.64 -4.54
CA GLN A 132 5.69 -7.40 -4.10
C GLN A 132 6.16 -5.96 -4.35
N GLN A 133 5.81 -5.38 -5.51
CA GLN A 133 6.13 -3.99 -5.83
C GLN A 133 5.44 -3.02 -4.87
N ASN A 134 4.15 -3.25 -4.58
CA ASN A 134 3.37 -2.44 -3.64
C ASN A 134 3.95 -2.50 -2.22
N LYS A 135 4.38 -3.67 -1.76
CA LYS A 135 5.03 -3.84 -0.46
C LYS A 135 6.38 -3.13 -0.38
N ARG A 136 7.18 -3.16 -1.46
CA ARG A 136 8.43 -2.38 -1.54
C ARG A 136 8.17 -0.88 -1.57
N LEU A 137 7.13 -0.44 -2.28
CA LEU A 137 6.72 0.96 -2.31
C LEU A 137 6.33 1.43 -0.90
N LEU A 138 5.57 0.66 -0.15
CA LEU A 138 5.22 0.99 1.24
C LEU A 138 6.46 1.02 2.16
N ALA A 139 7.38 0.06 2.04
CA ALA A 139 8.62 0.03 2.81
C ALA A 139 9.53 1.23 2.51
N SER A 140 9.48 1.77 1.28
CA SER A 140 10.26 2.95 0.90
C SER A 140 9.89 4.20 1.70
N VAL A 141 8.69 4.27 2.26
CA VAL A 141 8.24 5.36 3.14
C VAL A 141 9.12 5.45 4.39
N ILE A 142 9.38 4.30 5.04
CA ILE A 142 10.27 4.26 6.21
C ILE A 142 11.70 4.55 5.79
N LEU A 143 12.18 3.89 4.71
CA LEU A 143 13.56 4.02 4.25
C LEU A 143 13.91 5.48 3.92
N GLN A 144 13.04 6.21 3.22
CA GLN A 144 13.23 7.61 2.90
C GLN A 144 13.29 8.47 4.16
N THR A 145 12.44 8.20 5.15
CA THR A 145 12.46 8.92 6.43
C THR A 145 13.75 8.66 7.19
N LEU A 146 14.19 7.40 7.33
CA LEU A 146 15.44 7.06 8.01
C LEU A 146 16.65 7.72 7.32
N SER A 147 16.70 7.65 6.00
CA SER A 147 17.77 8.31 5.20
C SER A 147 17.79 9.82 5.42
N SER A 148 16.62 10.48 5.46
CA SER A 148 16.51 11.92 5.71
C SER A 148 16.98 12.34 7.11
N LYS A 149 17.03 11.40 8.05
CA LYS A 149 17.50 11.58 9.44
C LYS A 149 18.93 11.06 9.65
N ASN A 150 19.65 10.73 8.57
CA ASN A 150 21.00 10.15 8.59
C ASN A 150 21.09 8.83 9.41
N ILE A 151 20.03 8.06 9.42
CA ILE A 151 20.00 6.72 10.03
C ILE A 151 20.27 5.71 8.92
N ASP A 152 21.46 5.10 8.95
CA ASP A 152 21.87 4.10 7.96
C ASP A 152 21.41 2.70 8.37
N ILE A 153 20.51 2.15 7.56
CA ILE A 153 20.01 0.77 7.68
C ILE A 153 19.87 0.20 6.27
N ALA A 154 20.35 -1.02 6.06
CA ALA A 154 20.23 -1.72 4.79
C ALA A 154 18.76 -1.76 4.32
N SER A 155 18.51 -1.41 3.07
CA SER A 155 17.16 -1.34 2.50
C SER A 155 16.40 -2.67 2.61
N GLU A 156 17.11 -3.80 2.50
CA GLU A 156 16.51 -5.13 2.66
C GLU A 156 16.11 -5.40 4.13
N LYS A 157 16.89 -4.90 5.12
CA LYS A 157 16.53 -5.00 6.54
C LYS A 157 15.25 -4.20 6.83
N VAL A 158 15.12 -3.00 6.25
CA VAL A 158 13.89 -2.18 6.34
C VAL A 158 12.71 -2.90 5.68
N PHE A 159 12.92 -3.48 4.50
CA PHE A 159 11.87 -4.23 3.80
C PHE A 159 11.40 -5.43 4.63
N ILE A 160 12.30 -6.27 5.14
CA ILE A 160 11.93 -7.44 5.96
C ILE A 160 11.21 -7.01 7.23
N ALA A 161 11.70 -5.99 7.94
CA ALA A 161 11.02 -5.45 9.12
C ALA A 161 9.59 -5.00 8.81
N SER A 162 9.37 -4.32 7.69
CA SER A 162 8.03 -3.92 7.24
C SER A 162 7.14 -5.13 6.93
N GLN A 163 7.70 -6.22 6.35
CA GLN A 163 6.93 -7.45 6.09
C GLN A 163 6.54 -8.18 7.38
N LEU A 164 7.42 -8.24 8.38
CA LEU A 164 7.10 -8.78 9.70
C LEU A 164 5.95 -8.01 10.36
N CYS A 165 5.99 -6.68 10.29
CA CYS A 165 4.89 -5.83 10.73
C CYS A 165 3.57 -6.23 10.02
N LEU A 166 3.56 -6.18 8.69
CA LEU A 166 2.34 -6.45 7.92
C LEU A 166 1.81 -7.87 8.10
N ALA A 167 2.69 -8.88 8.23
CA ALA A 167 2.30 -10.25 8.49
C ALA A 167 1.60 -10.39 9.84
N THR A 168 2.11 -9.73 10.89
CA THR A 168 1.50 -9.75 12.22
C THR A 168 0.15 -9.03 12.23
N LEU A 169 0.06 -7.85 11.60
CA LEU A 169 -1.19 -7.10 11.48
C LEU A 169 -2.24 -7.86 10.65
N LEU A 170 -1.82 -8.64 9.63
CA LEU A 170 -2.71 -9.49 8.84
C LEU A 170 -3.39 -10.55 9.71
N VAL A 171 -2.68 -11.15 10.68
CA VAL A 171 -3.31 -12.12 11.60
C VAL A 171 -4.48 -11.48 12.32
N GLY A 172 -4.28 -10.31 12.92
CA GLY A 172 -5.34 -9.56 13.59
C GLY A 172 -6.50 -9.21 12.66
N TYR A 173 -6.19 -8.72 11.47
CA TYR A 173 -7.20 -8.35 10.49
C TYR A 173 -8.06 -9.55 10.03
N ARG A 174 -7.48 -10.75 9.95
CA ARG A 174 -8.21 -11.97 9.59
C ARG A 174 -9.09 -12.48 10.73
N GLU A 175 -8.62 -12.38 11.97
CA GLU A 175 -9.37 -12.87 13.14
C GLU A 175 -10.51 -11.94 13.54
N GLU A 176 -10.28 -10.61 13.48
CA GLU A 176 -11.16 -9.61 14.08
C GLU A 176 -11.82 -8.69 13.06
N ASN A 177 -11.49 -8.82 11.76
CA ASN A 177 -11.86 -7.91 10.67
C ASN A 177 -11.43 -6.45 10.92
N HIS A 178 -10.50 -6.24 11.83
CA HIS A 178 -9.80 -4.99 12.13
C HIS A 178 -8.47 -5.28 12.83
N ILE A 179 -7.59 -4.30 12.90
CA ILE A 179 -6.31 -4.43 13.58
C ILE A 179 -6.48 -3.86 15.00
N SER A 180 -6.56 -4.75 16.00
CA SER A 180 -6.68 -4.34 17.39
C SER A 180 -5.32 -3.96 18.01
N PRO A 181 -5.30 -3.23 19.15
CA PRO A 181 -4.07 -2.85 19.86
C PRO A 181 -3.17 -4.03 20.25
N ARG A 182 -3.75 -5.20 20.46
CA ARG A 182 -3.00 -6.44 20.75
C ARG A 182 -2.04 -6.76 19.60
N TYR A 183 -2.51 -6.78 18.36
CA TYR A 183 -1.68 -7.12 17.20
C TYR A 183 -0.69 -6.00 16.83
N VAL A 184 -1.02 -4.76 17.13
CA VAL A 184 -0.06 -3.64 17.03
C VAL A 184 1.12 -3.86 17.99
N THR A 185 0.83 -4.26 19.23
CA THR A 185 1.86 -4.57 20.22
C THR A 185 2.75 -5.74 19.79
N GLU A 186 2.17 -6.83 19.29
CA GLU A 186 2.93 -7.98 18.79
C GLU A 186 3.78 -7.63 17.55
N ALA A 187 3.26 -6.80 16.65
CA ALA A 187 4.02 -6.30 15.51
C ALA A 187 5.25 -5.48 15.94
N LYS A 188 5.10 -4.61 16.95
CA LYS A 188 6.22 -3.85 17.53
C LYS A 188 7.28 -4.77 18.13
N LYS A 189 6.88 -5.79 18.90
CA LYS A 189 7.80 -6.77 19.47
C LYS A 189 8.58 -7.53 18.38
N ALA A 190 7.89 -8.03 17.36
CA ALA A 190 8.49 -8.78 16.27
C ALA A 190 9.50 -7.93 15.48
N VAL A 191 9.13 -6.70 15.15
CA VAL A 191 10.00 -5.75 14.45
C VAL A 191 11.20 -5.37 15.30
N LEU A 192 11.01 -5.07 16.59
CA LEU A 192 12.11 -4.73 17.49
C LEU A 192 13.10 -5.87 17.62
N ALA A 193 12.63 -7.09 17.84
CA ALA A 193 13.49 -8.28 17.93
C ALA A 193 14.33 -8.46 16.65
N TYR A 194 13.73 -8.27 15.47
CA TYR A 194 14.46 -8.36 14.22
C TYR A 194 15.47 -7.21 14.01
N LEU A 195 15.12 -5.98 14.38
CA LEU A 195 16.02 -4.82 14.21
C LEU A 195 17.23 -4.89 15.13
N THR A 196 17.09 -5.51 16.32
CA THR A 196 18.15 -5.65 17.33
C THR A 196 18.96 -6.93 17.20
N SER A 197 18.48 -7.90 16.40
CA SER A 197 19.31 -9.08 16.05
C SER A 197 20.48 -8.66 15.17
N ALA A 198 21.67 -9.16 15.53
CA ALA A 198 22.92 -8.90 14.84
C ALA A 198 22.94 -9.45 13.40
#